data_234086ed2bec6a74e9dbb23f6a006a15
#
_entry.id   234086ed2bec6a74e9dbb23f6a006a15
#
_cell.length_a   1.000
_cell.length_b   1.000
_cell.length_c   1.000
_cell.angle_alpha   90.00
_cell.angle_beta   90.00
_cell.angle_gamma   90.00
#
_symmetry.space_group_name_H-M   'P 1'
#
loop_
_entity.id
_entity.type
_entity.pdbx_description
1 polymer ?
#
loop_
_entity_poly.entity_id
_entity_poly.type
_entity_poly.pdbx_seq_one_letter_code
_entity_poly.pdbx_strand_id
1 'polypeptide(L)'
;SNNNKLSISSVAVLSALNIADELFKCNKEVDYLLKKKNSLEERNLTLKERIREIKQEIEETVKNKNQEMASLKEMLYLMEQKSREAEILNDKVADLTEELE
;
A
#
# COMPACT_ATOMS: atom_id res chain seq x y z
N SER A 1 -66.52 -24.96 -21.21
CA SER A 1 -66.12 -26.23 -21.79
C SER A 1 -64.83 -26.75 -21.11
N ASN A 2 -64.64 -28.04 -21.14
CA ASN A 2 -63.49 -28.70 -20.51
C ASN A 2 -62.14 -28.27 -21.10
N ASN A 3 -62.11 -27.93 -22.41
CA ASN A 3 -60.89 -27.51 -23.10
C ASN A 3 -60.39 -26.14 -22.63
N ASN A 4 -61.28 -25.23 -22.34
CA ASN A 4 -60.92 -23.90 -21.81
C ASN A 4 -60.35 -23.98 -20.37
N LYS A 5 -60.94 -24.86 -19.53
CA LYS A 5 -60.44 -25.10 -18.16
C LYS A 5 -59.05 -25.77 -18.18
N LEU A 6 -58.80 -26.72 -19.03
CA LEU A 6 -57.51 -27.38 -19.22
C LEU A 6 -56.45 -26.38 -19.71
N SER A 7 -56.81 -25.51 -20.68
CA SER A 7 -55.95 -24.49 -21.19
C SER A 7 -55.56 -23.44 -20.13
N ILE A 8 -56.48 -23.00 -19.32
CA ILE A 8 -56.26 -22.06 -18.21
C ILE A 8 -55.38 -22.72 -17.14
N SER A 9 -55.65 -23.97 -16.79
CA SER A 9 -54.83 -24.73 -15.82
C SER A 9 -53.41 -24.91 -16.31
N SER A 10 -53.25 -25.24 -17.60
CA SER A 10 -51.93 -25.41 -18.22
C SER A 10 -51.12 -24.11 -18.21
N VAL A 11 -51.75 -22.99 -18.54
CA VAL A 11 -51.13 -21.65 -18.47
C VAL A 11 -50.72 -21.33 -17.05
N ALA A 12 -51.59 -21.58 -16.07
CA ALA A 12 -51.27 -21.32 -14.66
C ALA A 12 -50.09 -22.17 -14.18
N VAL A 13 -50.04 -23.45 -14.53
CA VAL A 13 -48.92 -24.33 -14.19
C VAL A 13 -47.60 -23.84 -14.85
N LEU A 14 -47.63 -23.51 -16.14
CA LEU A 14 -46.48 -23.00 -16.84
C LEU A 14 -45.98 -21.68 -16.26
N SER A 15 -46.92 -20.77 -15.91
CA SER A 15 -46.56 -19.51 -15.27
C SER A 15 -45.91 -19.75 -13.89
N ALA A 16 -46.44 -20.65 -13.11
CA ALA A 16 -45.90 -21.01 -11.79
C ALA A 16 -44.47 -21.62 -11.94
N LEU A 17 -44.26 -22.48 -12.93
CA LEU A 17 -42.95 -23.06 -13.20
C LEU A 17 -41.95 -22.04 -13.66
N ASN A 18 -42.36 -21.10 -14.49
CA ASN A 18 -41.49 -20.00 -14.94
C ASN A 18 -41.09 -19.09 -13.76
N ILE A 19 -42.03 -18.74 -12.89
CA ILE A 19 -41.73 -17.94 -11.69
C ILE A 19 -40.78 -18.69 -10.76
N ALA A 20 -40.99 -19.96 -10.55
CA ALA A 20 -40.11 -20.80 -9.73
C ALA A 20 -38.70 -20.88 -10.31
N ASP A 21 -38.58 -21.02 -11.63
CA ASP A 21 -37.31 -21.06 -12.33
C ASP A 21 -36.57 -19.72 -12.22
N GLU A 22 -37.27 -18.60 -12.43
CA GLU A 22 -36.71 -17.25 -12.26
C GLU A 22 -36.25 -16.99 -10.82
N LEU A 23 -37.04 -17.42 -9.84
CA LEU A 23 -36.70 -17.31 -8.44
C LEU A 23 -35.43 -18.11 -8.11
N PHE A 24 -35.35 -19.33 -8.62
CA PHE A 24 -34.18 -20.18 -8.44
C PHE A 24 -32.91 -19.57 -9.03
N LYS A 25 -33.00 -19.04 -10.23
CA LYS A 25 -31.91 -18.33 -10.90
C LYS A 25 -31.48 -17.09 -10.13
N CYS A 26 -32.46 -16.31 -9.66
CA CYS A 26 -32.22 -15.11 -8.87
C CYS A 26 -31.51 -15.44 -7.54
N ASN A 27 -31.96 -16.48 -6.86
CA ASN A 27 -31.31 -16.94 -5.61
C ASN A 27 -29.88 -17.40 -5.86
N LYS A 28 -29.60 -18.07 -6.96
CA LYS A 28 -28.23 -18.45 -7.35
C LYS A 28 -27.34 -17.23 -7.61
N GLU A 29 -27.87 -16.21 -8.29
CA GLU A 29 -27.16 -14.97 -8.53
C GLU A 29 -26.86 -14.24 -7.22
N VAL A 30 -27.82 -14.18 -6.29
CA VAL A 30 -27.64 -13.58 -4.97
C VAL A 30 -26.55 -14.32 -4.20
N ASP A 31 -26.58 -15.65 -4.18
CA ASP A 31 -25.54 -16.45 -3.52
C ASP A 31 -24.15 -16.21 -4.13
N TYR A 32 -24.08 -16.17 -5.44
CA TYR A 32 -22.83 -15.87 -6.15
C TYR A 32 -22.30 -14.48 -5.77
N LEU A 33 -23.17 -13.46 -5.79
CA LEU A 33 -22.79 -12.10 -5.45
C LEU A 33 -22.37 -11.95 -3.99
N LEU A 34 -23.04 -12.65 -3.08
CA LEU A 34 -22.65 -12.66 -1.67
C LEU A 34 -21.27 -13.27 -1.45
N LYS A 35 -20.99 -14.39 -2.10
CA LYS A 35 -19.65 -15.01 -2.05
C LYS A 35 -18.59 -14.11 -2.61
N LYS A 36 -18.88 -13.46 -3.73
CA LYS A 36 -17.98 -12.51 -4.36
C LYS A 36 -17.72 -11.29 -3.48
N LYS A 37 -18.78 -10.77 -2.84
CA LYS A 37 -18.68 -9.66 -1.88
C LYS A 37 -17.79 -10.04 -0.71
N ASN A 38 -17.98 -11.19 -0.11
CA ASN A 38 -17.19 -11.65 1.02
C ASN A 38 -15.71 -11.82 0.63
N SER A 39 -15.45 -12.39 -0.54
CA SER A 39 -14.09 -12.52 -1.07
C SER A 39 -13.41 -11.17 -1.29
N LEU A 40 -14.14 -10.19 -1.82
CA LEU A 40 -13.62 -8.83 -2.02
C LEU A 40 -13.38 -8.11 -0.69
N GLU A 41 -14.23 -8.31 0.30
CA GLU A 41 -14.03 -7.75 1.64
C GLU A 41 -12.77 -8.29 2.30
N GLU A 42 -12.52 -9.60 2.23
CA GLU A 42 -11.31 -10.22 2.72
C GLU A 42 -10.07 -9.66 2.02
N ARG A 43 -10.16 -9.53 0.70
CA ARG A 43 -9.07 -8.96 -0.10
C ARG A 43 -8.79 -7.51 0.26
N ASN A 44 -9.82 -6.73 0.51
CA ASN A 44 -9.69 -5.34 0.96
C ASN A 44 -9.01 -5.25 2.32
N LEU A 45 -9.37 -6.11 3.26
CA LEU A 45 -8.73 -6.16 4.57
C LEU A 45 -7.25 -6.51 4.45
N THR A 46 -6.91 -7.48 3.63
CA THR A 46 -5.53 -7.88 3.37
C THR A 46 -4.73 -6.73 2.75
N LEU A 47 -5.32 -6.03 1.77
CA LEU A 47 -4.67 -4.87 1.14
C LEU A 47 -4.48 -3.71 2.10
N LYS A 48 -5.44 -3.42 2.95
CA LYS A 48 -5.34 -2.37 3.97
C LYS A 48 -4.21 -2.68 4.96
N GLU A 49 -4.08 -3.93 5.37
CA GLU A 49 -3.02 -4.37 6.26
C GLU A 49 -1.65 -4.24 5.59
N ARG A 50 -1.56 -4.63 4.32
CA ARG A 50 -0.35 -4.48 3.52
C ARG A 50 0.06 -3.01 3.36
N ILE A 51 -0.89 -2.14 3.11
CA ILE A 51 -0.64 -0.69 3.03
C ILE A 51 -0.10 -0.16 4.36
N ARG A 52 -0.64 -0.60 5.48
CA ARG A 52 -0.16 -0.21 6.82
C ARG A 52 1.28 -0.66 7.05
N GLU A 53 1.62 -1.88 6.69
CA GLU A 53 2.98 -2.42 6.79
C GLU A 53 3.97 -1.62 5.93
N ILE A 54 3.60 -1.32 4.69
CA ILE A 54 4.42 -0.53 3.78
C ILE A 54 4.63 0.89 4.32
N LYS A 55 3.61 1.52 4.88
CA LYS A 55 3.73 2.83 5.52
C LYS A 55 4.72 2.81 6.68
N GLN A 56 4.67 1.78 7.52
CA GLN A 56 5.62 1.62 8.62
C GLN A 56 7.05 1.43 8.10
N GLU A 57 7.25 0.62 7.08
CA GLU A 57 8.56 0.42 6.46
C GLU A 57 9.11 1.72 5.88
N ILE A 58 8.27 2.52 5.25
CA ILE A 58 8.66 3.84 4.71
C ILE A 58 9.07 4.78 5.85
N GLU A 59 8.29 4.86 6.93
CA GLU A 59 8.61 5.68 8.08
C GLU A 59 9.95 5.31 8.72
N GLU A 60 10.22 4.02 8.89
CA GLU A 60 11.50 3.53 9.42
C GLU A 60 12.65 3.85 8.48
N THR A 61 12.46 3.67 7.17
CA THR A 61 13.48 3.96 6.17
C THR A 61 13.81 5.45 6.15
N VAL A 62 12.80 6.33 6.20
CA VAL A 62 13.00 7.78 6.26
C VAL A 62 13.73 8.18 7.54
N LYS A 63 13.35 7.61 8.68
CA LYS A 63 14.02 7.86 9.95
C LYS A 63 15.50 7.47 9.92
N ASN A 64 15.80 6.28 9.39
CA ASN A 64 17.16 5.80 9.27
C ASN A 64 18.00 6.67 8.34
N LYS A 65 17.43 7.07 7.21
CA LYS A 65 18.11 7.97 6.25
C LYS A 65 18.36 9.35 6.84
N ASN A 66 17.43 9.89 7.62
CA ASN A 66 17.61 11.15 8.29
C ASN A 66 18.74 11.08 9.33
N GLN A 67 18.87 9.98 10.06
CA GLN A 67 19.96 9.74 10.99
C GLN A 67 21.31 9.63 10.27
N GLU A 68 21.35 8.91 9.15
CA GLU A 68 22.56 8.82 8.33
C GLU A 68 22.98 10.20 7.78
N MET A 69 22.02 11.01 7.32
CA MET A 69 22.30 12.37 6.87
C MET A 69 22.87 13.24 7.98
N ALA A 70 22.31 13.16 9.19
CA ALA A 70 22.81 13.90 10.34
C ALA A 70 24.24 13.49 10.67
N SER A 71 24.56 12.19 10.66
CA SER A 71 25.92 11.68 10.86
C SER A 71 26.89 12.18 9.78
N LEU A 72 26.47 12.16 8.52
CA LEU A 72 27.30 12.65 7.41
C LEU A 72 27.58 14.14 7.52
N LYS A 73 26.60 14.95 7.91
CA LYS A 73 26.78 16.38 8.15
C LYS A 73 27.77 16.64 9.25
N GLU A 74 27.71 15.88 10.33
CA GLU A 74 28.63 15.99 11.44
C GLU A 74 30.07 15.62 11.02
N MET A 75 30.21 14.54 10.25
CA MET A 75 31.51 14.13 9.71
C MET A 75 32.10 15.20 8.77
N LEU A 76 31.30 15.78 7.91
CA LEU A 76 31.72 16.88 7.03
C LEU A 76 32.18 18.10 7.83
N TYR A 77 31.46 18.45 8.85
CA TYR A 77 31.83 19.56 9.75
C TYR A 77 33.20 19.31 10.41
N LEU A 78 33.41 18.11 10.93
CA LEU A 78 34.68 17.72 11.55
C LEU A 78 35.82 17.72 10.53
N MET A 79 35.58 17.25 9.31
CA MET A 79 36.57 17.28 8.25
C MET A 79 36.95 18.69 7.85
N GLU A 80 36.00 19.61 7.75
CA GLU A 80 36.25 21.01 7.47
C GLU A 80 37.07 21.67 8.58
N GLN A 81 36.79 21.39 9.84
CA GLN A 81 37.57 21.88 10.97
C GLN A 81 39.02 21.36 10.92
N LYS A 82 39.22 20.07 10.66
CA LYS A 82 40.57 19.50 10.53
C LYS A 82 41.32 20.09 9.35
N SER A 83 40.65 20.35 8.24
CA SER A 83 41.24 21.00 7.08
C SER A 83 41.71 22.44 7.43
N ARG A 84 40.92 23.18 8.17
CA ARG A 84 41.28 24.54 8.64
C ARG A 84 42.48 24.50 9.59
N GLU A 85 42.50 23.57 10.51
CA GLU A 85 43.63 23.38 11.45
C GLU A 85 44.93 23.05 10.68
N ALA A 86 44.82 22.19 9.66
CA ALA A 86 45.96 21.84 8.82
C ALA A 86 46.48 23.04 8.05
N GLU A 87 45.60 23.91 7.51
CA GLU A 87 46.00 25.14 6.87
C GLU A 87 46.71 26.09 7.82
N ILE A 88 46.18 26.30 9.03
CA ILE A 88 46.81 27.12 10.05
C ILE A 88 48.19 26.58 10.42
N LEU A 89 48.35 25.30 10.58
CA LEU A 89 49.63 24.69 10.89
C LEU A 89 50.63 24.83 9.73
N ASN A 90 50.18 24.68 8.51
CA ASN A 90 51.02 24.91 7.31
C ASN A 90 51.50 26.34 7.21
N ASP A 91 50.63 27.30 7.50
CA ASP A 91 50.98 28.72 7.52
C ASP A 91 51.99 29.03 8.61
N LYS A 92 51.86 28.46 9.81
CA LYS A 92 52.80 28.60 10.89
C LYS A 92 54.17 27.98 10.55
N VAL A 93 54.19 26.83 9.90
CA VAL A 93 55.40 26.19 9.43
C VAL A 93 56.13 27.08 8.38
N ALA A 94 55.37 27.64 7.45
CA ALA A 94 55.92 28.57 6.45
C ALA A 94 56.51 29.81 7.11
N ASP A 95 55.85 30.42 8.08
CA ASP A 95 56.34 31.57 8.80
C ASP A 95 57.62 31.27 9.59
N LEU A 96 57.68 30.14 10.27
CA LEU A 96 58.87 29.68 10.99
C LEU A 96 60.05 29.37 10.04
N THR A 97 59.77 28.87 8.88
CA THR A 97 60.78 28.60 7.86
C THR A 97 61.38 29.92 7.34
N GLU A 98 60.58 30.95 7.10
CA GLU A 98 61.03 32.31 6.74
C GLU A 98 61.89 32.93 7.84
N GLU A 99 61.54 32.79 9.10
CA GLU A 99 62.33 33.31 10.23
C GLU A 99 63.70 32.67 10.33
N LEU A 100 63.83 31.39 9.94
CA LEU A 100 65.08 30.68 9.96
C LEU A 100 66.04 31.00 8.79
N GLU A 101 65.49 31.55 7.75
CA GLU A 101 66.31 32.02 6.59
C GLU A 101 66.83 33.43 6.87
#